data_a771c227f1a9479fbecac5e5a178781c
#
_entry.id   a771c227f1a9479fbecac5e5a178781c
#
_cell.length_a   1.000
_cell.length_b   1.000
_cell.length_c   1.000
_cell.angle_alpha   90.00
_cell.angle_beta   90.00
_cell.angle_gamma   90.00
#
_symmetry.space_group_name_H-M   'P 1'
#
loop_
_entity.id
_entity.type
_entity.pdbx_description
1 polymer ?
#
loop_
_entity_poly.entity_id
_entity_poly.type
_entity_poly.pdbx_seq_one_letter_code
_entity_poly.pdbx_strand_id
1 'polypeptide(L)'
;MNKILFYLTLALGFFFLSGCEQTTNKYLDITANSEDKIVIETQDVTTKAEFLNYKVDDVTIQLIVVRGTDGKVRIAFNTCQVCSPSPKAYFIQSGEYIICQNCGTKFHINKVGEEKGGCNPTPVEEQTTEGNRIILSKSYVESFKDKFADWQGQTN
;
A
#
# COMPACT_ATOMS: atom_id res chain seq x y z
N MET A 1 72.02 -12.86 18.11
CA MET A 1 71.23 -12.99 16.87
C MET A 1 69.75 -13.07 17.24
N ASN A 2 69.08 -11.92 17.35
CA ASN A 2 67.68 -11.84 17.84
C ASN A 2 66.76 -11.66 16.62
N LYS A 3 65.87 -12.64 16.45
CA LYS A 3 64.80 -12.53 15.47
C LYS A 3 63.59 -11.86 16.11
N ILE A 4 63.34 -10.60 15.76
CA ILE A 4 62.16 -9.87 16.17
C ILE A 4 61.01 -10.29 15.25
N LEU A 5 60.00 -10.99 15.81
CA LEU A 5 58.80 -11.42 15.13
C LEU A 5 57.79 -10.30 15.16
N PHE A 6 57.53 -9.67 14.02
CA PHE A 6 56.51 -8.61 13.83
C PHE A 6 55.15 -9.27 13.72
N TYR A 7 54.30 -9.15 14.74
CA TYR A 7 52.89 -9.52 14.64
C TYR A 7 52.11 -8.33 14.04
N LEU A 8 51.73 -8.49 12.78
CA LEU A 8 50.83 -7.57 12.08
C LEU A 8 49.38 -7.99 12.44
N THR A 9 48.75 -7.33 13.40
CA THR A 9 47.33 -7.53 13.74
C THR A 9 46.48 -6.80 12.70
N LEU A 10 45.92 -7.58 11.78
CA LEU A 10 44.93 -7.10 10.82
C LEU A 10 43.57 -6.92 11.52
N ALA A 11 43.27 -5.69 11.95
CA ALA A 11 41.96 -5.35 12.47
C ALA A 11 40.95 -5.28 11.32
N LEU A 12 40.15 -6.37 11.12
CA LEU A 12 39.00 -6.38 10.21
C LEU A 12 37.90 -5.54 10.86
N GLY A 13 37.78 -4.29 10.44
CA GLY A 13 36.65 -3.44 10.79
C GLY A 13 35.38 -3.94 10.06
N PHE A 14 34.47 -4.58 10.80
CA PHE A 14 33.13 -4.85 10.32
C PHE A 14 32.34 -3.54 10.25
N PHE A 15 32.29 -2.95 9.06
CA PHE A 15 31.35 -1.88 8.77
C PHE A 15 29.95 -2.50 8.69
N PHE A 16 29.17 -2.39 9.76
CA PHE A 16 27.73 -2.61 9.69
C PHE A 16 27.11 -1.47 8.88
N LEU A 17 26.91 -1.68 7.59
CA LEU A 17 26.04 -0.86 6.77
C LEU A 17 24.62 -1.13 7.27
N SER A 18 24.14 -0.32 8.20
CA SER A 18 22.71 -0.21 8.50
C SER A 18 22.05 0.41 7.27
N GLY A 19 21.70 -0.42 6.30
CA GLY A 19 20.86 -0.02 5.19
C GLY A 19 19.51 0.40 5.75
N CYS A 20 19.18 1.70 5.70
CA CYS A 20 17.80 2.12 5.78
C CYS A 20 17.06 1.46 4.62
N GLU A 21 16.25 0.45 4.92
CA GLU A 21 15.37 -0.16 3.95
C GLU A 21 14.30 0.89 3.60
N GLN A 22 14.56 1.65 2.54
CA GLN A 22 13.56 2.54 1.97
C GLN A 22 12.41 1.67 1.47
N THR A 23 11.27 1.75 2.12
CA THR A 23 10.06 1.06 1.71
C THR A 23 9.61 1.64 0.37
N THR A 24 10.04 1.02 -0.73
CA THR A 24 9.55 1.38 -2.06
C THR A 24 8.12 0.88 -2.16
N ASN A 25 7.14 1.77 -2.33
CA ASN A 25 5.76 1.40 -2.54
C ASN A 25 5.64 0.60 -3.86
N LYS A 26 4.80 -0.44 -3.85
CA LYS A 26 4.59 -1.31 -5.01
C LYS A 26 3.27 -0.92 -5.68
N TYR A 27 3.33 -0.50 -6.94
CA TYR A 27 2.18 -0.14 -7.76
C TYR A 27 1.95 -1.19 -8.83
N LEU A 28 0.71 -1.63 -9.01
CA LEU A 28 0.33 -2.68 -9.96
C LEU A 28 -0.93 -2.27 -10.72
N ASP A 29 -0.94 -2.44 -12.01
CA ASP A 29 -2.15 -2.26 -12.81
C ASP A 29 -3.01 -3.54 -12.75
N ILE A 30 -4.31 -3.36 -12.52
CA ILE A 30 -5.31 -4.42 -12.46
C ILE A 30 -6.46 -4.14 -13.43
N THR A 31 -7.16 -5.20 -13.84
CA THR A 31 -8.31 -5.13 -14.74
C THR A 31 -9.44 -6.02 -14.24
N ALA A 32 -10.65 -5.75 -14.70
CA ALA A 32 -11.75 -6.69 -14.52
C ALA A 32 -11.62 -7.86 -15.50
N ASN A 33 -12.09 -9.03 -15.09
CA ASN A 33 -12.18 -10.21 -15.94
C ASN A 33 -13.43 -10.19 -16.83
N SER A 34 -13.65 -11.24 -17.62
CA SER A 34 -14.81 -11.36 -18.52
C SER A 34 -16.18 -11.45 -17.80
N GLU A 35 -16.19 -11.63 -16.49
CA GLU A 35 -17.39 -11.65 -15.65
C GLU A 35 -17.62 -10.32 -14.92
N ASP A 36 -16.95 -9.25 -15.34
CA ASP A 36 -16.97 -7.94 -14.68
C ASP A 36 -16.57 -7.98 -13.20
N LYS A 37 -15.63 -8.86 -12.87
CA LYS A 37 -15.05 -9.01 -11.52
C LYS A 37 -13.58 -8.59 -11.51
N ILE A 38 -13.20 -7.87 -10.50
CA ILE A 38 -11.82 -7.57 -10.14
C ILE A 38 -11.40 -8.57 -9.09
N VAL A 39 -10.43 -9.44 -9.42
CA VAL A 39 -9.94 -10.50 -8.53
C VAL A 39 -8.55 -10.14 -8.05
N ILE A 40 -8.37 -10.11 -6.74
CA ILE A 40 -7.11 -9.75 -6.08
C ILE A 40 -6.62 -10.97 -5.30
N GLU A 41 -5.48 -11.53 -5.74
CA GLU A 41 -4.82 -12.64 -5.05
C GLU A 41 -4.14 -12.11 -3.78
N THR A 42 -4.37 -12.80 -2.65
CA THR A 42 -3.94 -12.32 -1.33
C THR A 42 -2.88 -13.19 -0.66
N GLN A 43 -2.48 -14.31 -1.27
CA GLN A 43 -1.52 -15.23 -0.66
C GLN A 43 -0.15 -14.58 -0.44
N ASP A 44 0.31 -13.75 -1.40
CA ASP A 44 1.63 -13.11 -1.39
C ASP A 44 1.61 -11.68 -0.81
N VAL A 45 0.45 -11.20 -0.39
CA VAL A 45 0.31 -9.89 0.26
C VAL A 45 1.03 -9.92 1.60
N THR A 46 1.92 -8.94 1.82
CA THR A 46 2.74 -8.81 3.02
C THR A 46 2.36 -7.57 3.83
N THR A 47 3.13 -7.24 4.86
CA THR A 47 3.00 -5.97 5.57
C THR A 47 3.45 -4.77 4.75
N LYS A 48 4.04 -4.99 3.57
CA LYS A 48 4.31 -3.96 2.57
C LYS A 48 3.06 -3.81 1.70
N ALA A 49 2.45 -2.62 1.73
CA ALA A 49 1.25 -2.35 0.98
C ALA A 49 1.49 -2.40 -0.54
N GLU A 50 0.53 -2.96 -1.24
CA GLU A 50 0.43 -2.92 -2.69
C GLU A 50 -0.64 -1.91 -3.07
N PHE A 51 -0.34 -1.07 -4.05
CA PHE A 51 -1.23 -0.05 -4.59
C PHE A 51 -1.71 -0.50 -5.97
N LEU A 52 -2.98 -0.87 -6.07
CA LEU A 52 -3.56 -1.48 -7.27
C LEU A 52 -4.31 -0.42 -8.08
N ASN A 53 -3.85 -0.15 -9.29
CA ASN A 53 -4.42 0.84 -10.19
C ASN A 53 -5.46 0.20 -11.10
N TYR A 54 -6.69 0.64 -11.02
CA TYR A 54 -7.77 0.28 -11.94
C TYR A 54 -8.15 1.50 -12.79
N LYS A 55 -8.03 1.38 -14.11
CA LYS A 55 -8.30 2.48 -15.06
C LYS A 55 -9.72 2.44 -15.57
N VAL A 56 -10.39 3.57 -15.45
CA VAL A 56 -11.72 3.82 -16.01
C VAL A 56 -11.68 5.13 -16.78
N ASP A 57 -11.79 5.06 -18.11
CA ASP A 57 -11.57 6.20 -19.00
C ASP A 57 -10.21 6.88 -18.67
N ASP A 58 -10.23 8.18 -18.40
CA ASP A 58 -9.03 8.95 -18.04
C ASP A 58 -8.74 8.98 -16.52
N VAL A 59 -9.53 8.26 -15.70
CA VAL A 59 -9.39 8.24 -14.24
C VAL A 59 -8.74 6.96 -13.76
N THR A 60 -7.77 7.08 -12.87
CA THR A 60 -7.19 5.93 -12.16
C THR A 60 -7.81 5.83 -10.77
N ILE A 61 -8.54 4.77 -10.52
CA ILE A 61 -9.02 4.39 -9.18
C ILE A 61 -7.93 3.51 -8.56
N GLN A 62 -7.43 3.88 -7.39
CA GLN A 62 -6.39 3.09 -6.74
C GLN A 62 -6.90 2.46 -5.45
N LEU A 63 -6.57 1.18 -5.27
CA LEU A 63 -6.82 0.42 -4.05
C LEU A 63 -5.51 0.21 -3.28
N ILE A 64 -5.60 0.14 -1.96
CA ILE A 64 -4.53 -0.29 -1.06
C ILE A 64 -4.85 -1.70 -0.60
N VAL A 65 -3.92 -2.63 -0.75
CA VAL A 65 -4.02 -3.98 -0.19
C VAL A 65 -2.80 -4.22 0.69
N VAL A 66 -3.01 -4.68 1.92
CA VAL A 66 -1.94 -4.88 2.89
C VAL A 66 -2.30 -5.98 3.88
N ARG A 67 -1.32 -6.78 4.28
CA ARG A 67 -1.46 -7.68 5.42
C ARG A 67 -1.04 -6.95 6.69
N GLY A 68 -1.95 -6.84 7.64
CA GLY A 68 -1.62 -6.30 8.94
C GLY A 68 -0.61 -7.14 9.71
N THR A 69 0.00 -6.57 10.75
CA THR A 69 0.88 -7.31 11.67
C THR A 69 0.12 -8.37 12.47
N ASP A 70 -1.21 -8.31 12.47
CA ASP A 70 -2.13 -9.31 13.03
C ASP A 70 -2.46 -10.46 12.04
N GLY A 71 -1.82 -10.48 10.86
CA GLY A 71 -1.96 -11.50 9.82
C GLY A 71 -3.18 -11.33 8.90
N LYS A 72 -4.10 -10.39 9.17
CA LYS A 72 -5.29 -10.18 8.34
C LYS A 72 -4.96 -9.35 7.10
N VAL A 73 -5.45 -9.78 5.94
CA VAL A 73 -5.40 -8.95 4.72
C VAL A 73 -6.54 -7.94 4.75
N ARG A 74 -6.20 -6.71 4.37
CA ARG A 74 -7.10 -5.56 4.34
C ARG A 74 -7.04 -4.86 3.01
N ILE A 75 -8.17 -4.27 2.63
CA ILE A 75 -8.29 -3.49 1.40
C ILE A 75 -9.06 -2.19 1.68
N ALA A 76 -8.65 -1.12 1.00
CA ALA A 76 -9.37 0.15 0.99
C ALA A 76 -9.13 0.88 -0.34
N PHE A 77 -9.98 1.83 -0.70
CA PHE A 77 -9.66 2.80 -1.74
C PHE A 77 -8.59 3.77 -1.26
N ASN A 78 -7.59 4.06 -2.10
CA ASN A 78 -6.54 5.03 -1.79
C ASN A 78 -7.03 6.48 -1.96
N THR A 79 -8.10 6.81 -1.28
CA THR A 79 -8.60 8.18 -1.15
C THR A 79 -9.07 8.43 0.27
N CYS A 80 -8.74 9.60 0.81
CA CYS A 80 -9.07 9.98 2.18
C CYS A 80 -10.54 10.43 2.27
N GLN A 81 -11.30 9.86 3.21
CA GLN A 81 -12.74 10.16 3.36
C GLN A 81 -13.04 11.64 3.61
N VAL A 82 -12.18 12.35 4.34
CA VAL A 82 -12.36 13.78 4.68
C VAL A 82 -11.63 14.71 3.72
N CYS A 83 -10.42 14.30 3.26
CA CYS A 83 -9.61 15.16 2.39
C CYS A 83 -10.07 15.16 0.93
N SER A 84 -10.79 14.12 0.47
CA SER A 84 -11.38 14.08 -0.87
C SER A 84 -12.40 15.25 -1.03
N PRO A 85 -12.39 15.99 -2.15
CA PRO A 85 -11.74 15.69 -3.43
C PRO A 85 -10.35 16.33 -3.63
N SER A 86 -9.59 16.66 -2.56
CA SER A 86 -8.24 17.19 -2.76
C SER A 86 -7.38 16.28 -3.64
N PRO A 87 -6.62 16.81 -4.60
CA PRO A 87 -5.69 16.03 -5.43
C PRO A 87 -4.68 15.21 -4.61
N LYS A 88 -4.34 15.67 -3.40
CA LYS A 88 -3.41 14.99 -2.47
C LYS A 88 -4.10 14.08 -1.46
N ALA A 89 -5.41 13.82 -1.60
CA ALA A 89 -6.17 12.97 -0.69
C ALA A 89 -5.85 11.47 -0.86
N TYR A 90 -4.58 11.12 -0.98
CA TYR A 90 -4.09 9.75 -1.08
C TYR A 90 -3.10 9.42 0.03
N PHE A 91 -2.82 8.14 0.19
CA PHE A 91 -1.89 7.63 1.20
C PHE A 91 -0.68 6.98 0.55
N ILE A 92 0.45 7.05 1.25
CA ILE A 92 1.65 6.26 0.98
C ILE A 92 2.05 5.52 2.26
N GLN A 93 2.74 4.39 2.12
CA GLN A 93 3.21 3.64 3.27
C GLN A 93 4.58 4.15 3.75
N SER A 94 4.74 4.20 5.07
CA SER A 94 6.01 4.43 5.75
C SER A 94 6.06 3.54 7.00
N GLY A 95 6.85 2.47 6.94
CA GLY A 95 6.89 1.43 7.97
C GLY A 95 5.51 0.76 8.14
N GLU A 96 5.03 0.67 9.36
CA GLU A 96 3.72 0.08 9.69
C GLU A 96 2.53 1.07 9.56
N TYR A 97 2.77 2.24 8.94
CA TYR A 97 1.76 3.27 8.79
C TYR A 97 1.54 3.63 7.32
N ILE A 98 0.30 3.94 6.99
CA ILE A 98 -0.04 4.70 5.79
C ILE A 98 -0.28 6.15 6.18
N ILE A 99 0.18 7.10 5.36
CA ILE A 99 0.19 8.53 5.68
C ILE A 99 -0.57 9.28 4.60
N CYS A 100 -1.62 10.00 5.00
CA CYS A 100 -2.36 10.88 4.10
C CYS A 100 -1.47 12.03 3.63
N GLN A 101 -1.32 12.18 2.32
CA GLN A 101 -0.44 13.20 1.73
C GLN A 101 -1.04 14.61 1.76
N ASN A 102 -2.34 14.73 2.05
CA ASN A 102 -2.98 16.03 2.20
C ASN A 102 -2.84 16.62 3.61
N CYS A 103 -3.09 15.80 4.66
CA CYS A 103 -3.14 16.30 6.05
C CYS A 103 -2.07 15.70 6.97
N GLY A 104 -1.28 14.73 6.50
CA GLY A 104 -0.21 14.09 7.29
C GLY A 104 -0.68 13.10 8.35
N THR A 105 -1.99 12.84 8.46
CA THR A 105 -2.52 11.85 9.43
C THR A 105 -1.96 10.47 9.13
N LYS A 106 -1.50 9.78 10.19
CA LYS A 106 -0.92 8.44 10.13
C LYS A 106 -1.93 7.40 10.56
N PHE A 107 -2.06 6.35 9.77
CA PHE A 107 -2.91 5.19 10.05
C PHE A 107 -2.06 3.93 10.11
N HIS A 108 -2.20 3.16 11.17
CA HIS A 108 -1.56 1.85 11.25
C HIS A 108 -2.20 0.89 10.24
N ILE A 109 -1.38 0.04 9.59
CA ILE A 109 -1.84 -0.91 8.55
C ILE A 109 -2.93 -1.85 9.06
N ASN A 110 -3.00 -2.13 10.36
CA ASN A 110 -4.07 -2.94 10.97
C ASN A 110 -5.43 -2.24 10.99
N LYS A 111 -5.50 -0.98 10.55
CA LYS A 111 -6.73 -0.18 10.54
C LYS A 111 -7.25 0.12 9.13
N VAL A 112 -6.49 -0.26 8.10
CA VAL A 112 -6.88 -0.04 6.71
C VAL A 112 -8.23 -0.70 6.43
N GLY A 113 -9.21 0.09 5.94
CA GLY A 113 -10.55 -0.38 5.60
C GLY A 113 -11.47 -0.72 6.79
N GLU A 114 -10.98 -0.62 8.05
CA GLU A 114 -11.76 -0.97 9.25
C GLU A 114 -12.55 0.22 9.81
N GLU A 115 -12.07 1.44 9.61
CA GLU A 115 -12.62 2.64 10.24
C GLU A 115 -13.39 3.51 9.24
N LYS A 116 -14.53 4.05 9.70
CA LYS A 116 -15.37 4.98 8.92
C LYS A 116 -15.31 6.36 9.54
N GLY A 117 -15.31 7.37 8.66
CA GLY A 117 -15.18 8.77 9.06
C GLY A 117 -13.76 9.17 9.46
N GLY A 118 -13.47 10.47 9.47
CA GLY A 118 -12.13 10.98 9.73
C GLY A 118 -11.16 10.85 8.55
N CYS A 119 -9.86 11.12 8.78
CA CYS A 119 -8.82 11.06 7.75
C CYS A 119 -8.35 9.61 7.50
N ASN A 120 -9.26 8.73 7.15
CA ASN A 120 -9.01 7.32 6.85
C ASN A 120 -9.04 7.05 5.35
N PRO A 121 -8.38 5.98 4.87
CA PRO A 121 -8.68 5.43 3.55
C PRO A 121 -10.16 5.05 3.47
N THR A 122 -10.76 5.28 2.30
CA THR A 122 -12.18 4.94 2.11
C THR A 122 -12.35 3.42 2.11
N PRO A 123 -13.16 2.84 3.02
CA PRO A 123 -13.38 1.40 3.09
C PRO A 123 -13.96 0.83 1.80
N VAL A 124 -13.56 -0.41 1.46
CA VAL A 124 -14.22 -1.23 0.46
C VAL A 124 -15.30 -2.03 1.18
N GLU A 125 -16.58 -1.65 1.00
CA GLU A 125 -17.71 -2.25 1.72
C GLU A 125 -18.28 -3.47 1.00
N GLU A 126 -18.27 -3.46 -0.34
CA GLU A 126 -18.79 -4.56 -1.16
C GLU A 126 -17.64 -5.43 -1.66
N GLN A 127 -17.29 -6.44 -0.88
CA GLN A 127 -16.27 -7.42 -1.22
C GLN A 127 -16.71 -8.83 -0.84
N THR A 128 -16.27 -9.82 -1.63
CA THR A 128 -16.39 -11.24 -1.30
C THR A 128 -15.00 -11.81 -1.12
N THR A 129 -14.80 -12.62 -0.06
CA THR A 129 -13.55 -13.34 0.15
C THR A 129 -13.75 -14.81 -0.15
N GLU A 130 -12.98 -15.37 -1.07
CA GLU A 130 -12.99 -16.78 -1.45
C GLU A 130 -11.57 -17.36 -1.34
N GLY A 131 -11.30 -18.09 -0.27
CA GLY A 131 -9.94 -18.60 0.01
C GLY A 131 -8.93 -17.46 0.11
N ASN A 132 -7.95 -17.44 -0.79
CA ASN A 132 -6.91 -16.42 -0.87
C ASN A 132 -7.23 -15.33 -1.89
N ARG A 133 -8.51 -15.04 -2.14
CA ARG A 133 -8.93 -14.02 -3.11
C ARG A 133 -9.93 -13.06 -2.50
N ILE A 134 -9.77 -11.78 -2.81
CA ILE A 134 -10.78 -10.75 -2.63
C ILE A 134 -11.37 -10.47 -4.01
N ILE A 135 -12.70 -10.49 -4.09
CA ILE A 135 -13.45 -10.27 -5.33
C ILE A 135 -14.32 -9.04 -5.17
N LEU A 136 -14.18 -8.10 -6.10
CA LEU A 136 -14.98 -6.88 -6.18
C LEU A 136 -15.75 -6.89 -7.50
N SER A 137 -16.96 -6.33 -7.53
CA SER A 137 -17.61 -6.08 -8.81
C SER A 137 -17.00 -4.84 -9.47
N LYS A 138 -16.86 -4.89 -10.78
CA LYS A 138 -16.40 -3.77 -11.60
C LYS A 138 -17.26 -2.53 -11.35
N SER A 139 -18.59 -2.69 -11.42
CA SER A 139 -19.54 -1.58 -11.24
C SER A 139 -19.40 -0.91 -9.87
N TYR A 140 -19.15 -1.68 -8.81
CA TYR A 140 -18.91 -1.11 -7.48
C TYR A 140 -17.64 -0.27 -7.45
N VAL A 141 -16.51 -0.77 -7.98
CA VAL A 141 -15.26 -0.01 -8.04
C VAL A 141 -15.43 1.25 -8.87
N GLU A 142 -16.07 1.16 -10.03
CA GLU A 142 -16.31 2.29 -10.93
C GLU A 142 -17.24 3.36 -10.35
N SER A 143 -18.12 3.00 -9.41
CA SER A 143 -18.97 3.96 -8.69
C SER A 143 -18.17 4.98 -7.85
N PHE A 144 -16.91 4.71 -7.59
CA PHE A 144 -16.00 5.63 -6.88
C PHE A 144 -15.23 6.57 -7.80
N LYS A 145 -15.45 6.52 -9.12
CA LYS A 145 -14.73 7.32 -10.12
C LYS A 145 -14.66 8.81 -9.76
N ASP A 146 -15.76 9.40 -9.32
CA ASP A 146 -15.83 10.83 -9.00
C ASP A 146 -14.92 11.22 -7.82
N LYS A 147 -14.64 10.29 -6.89
CA LYS A 147 -13.70 10.53 -5.79
C LYS A 147 -12.24 10.58 -6.23
N PHE A 148 -11.95 10.13 -7.44
CA PHE A 148 -10.62 10.08 -8.05
C PHE A 148 -10.46 11.05 -9.23
N ALA A 149 -11.47 11.86 -9.56
CA ALA A 149 -11.44 12.75 -10.72
C ALA A 149 -10.24 13.72 -10.71
N ASP A 150 -9.93 14.31 -9.54
CA ASP A 150 -8.80 15.23 -9.35
C ASP A 150 -7.61 14.58 -8.61
N TRP A 151 -7.68 13.28 -8.34
CA TRP A 151 -6.69 12.56 -7.55
C TRP A 151 -5.34 12.47 -8.29
N GLN A 152 -4.24 12.81 -7.61
CA GLN A 152 -2.87 12.88 -8.14
C GLN A 152 -1.90 11.98 -7.38
N GLY A 153 -2.36 10.84 -6.91
CA GLY A 153 -1.48 9.86 -6.27
C GLY A 153 -0.53 9.20 -7.27
N GLN A 154 0.51 8.57 -6.74
CA GLN A 154 1.49 7.86 -7.55
C GLN A 154 0.88 6.57 -8.11
N THR A 155 1.15 6.28 -9.37
CA THR A 155 0.66 5.06 -10.06
C THR A 155 1.79 4.14 -10.54
N ASN A 156 2.96 4.70 -10.88
CA ASN A 156 4.23 4.01 -11.26
C ASN A 156 5.36 5.03 -11.29
#